data_7504634ca3cbb1a7b6e8d28e4f908483
#
_entry.id   7504634ca3cbb1a7b6e8d28e4f908483
#
_cell.length_a   1.000
_cell.length_b   1.000
_cell.length_c   1.000
_cell.angle_alpha   90.00
_cell.angle_beta   90.00
_cell.angle_gamma   90.00
#
_symmetry.space_group_name_H-M   'P 1'
#
loop_
_entity.id
_entity.type
_entity.pdbx_description
1 polymer ?
#
loop_
_entity_poly.entity_id
_entity_poly.type
_entity_poly.pdbx_seq_one_letter_code
_entity_poly.pdbx_strand_id
1 'polypeptide(L)'
;MRDVTSASRPAARDRRTPTREPVAGLPTPFAEAVLDLVERIPPGRVMAYGDVAAALGSGGARAVGTVMARFGSGVPWHRVLRADGSPPAGHEAEALRRHRREGTPLTASGTRVDIAVARWWPESS
;
A
#
# COMPACT_ATOMS: atom_id res chain seq x y z
N MET A 1 29.23 -0.73 -33.13
CA MET A 1 28.39 -0.44 -33.14
C MET A 1 27.95 -0.54 -33.21
N ARG A 2 28.03 -0.20 -32.79
CA ARG A 2 27.40 -0.09 -32.42
C ARG A 2 26.83 -0.39 -32.32
N ASP A 3 27.27 -0.30 -32.20
CA ASP A 3 26.56 -0.16 -32.00
C ASP A 3 26.18 -0.46 -32.03
N VAL A 4 26.49 -0.48 -31.82
CA VAL A 4 25.62 -0.38 -31.72
C VAL A 4 25.29 -0.66 -31.68
N THR A 5 25.53 -0.57 -31.45
CA THR A 5 24.82 -0.53 -31.24
C THR A 5 24.51 -0.90 -31.00
N SER A 6 24.70 -0.90 -30.67
CA SER A 6 24.04 -0.88 -30.32
C SER A 6 23.74 -1.18 -29.96
N ALA A 7 23.88 -1.17 -29.24
CA ALA A 7 23.11 -1.11 -28.84
C ALA A 7 22.93 -1.35 -28.29
N SER A 8 23.37 -1.32 -28.30
CA SER A 8 22.76 -1.22 -27.68
C SER A 8 22.70 -1.49 -27.09
N ARG A 9 22.72 -1.46 -26.55
CA ARG A 9 22.30 -1.46 -25.83
C ARG A 9 21.92 -1.76 -25.31
N PRO A 10 22.37 -1.68 -24.94
CA PRO A 10 21.72 -1.66 -24.37
C PRO A 10 21.63 -1.96 -23.99
N ALA A 11 22.03 -2.23 -23.47
CA ALA A 11 21.29 -2.17 -22.94
C ALA A 11 21.37 -2.30 -22.43
N ALA A 12 21.91 -2.38 -22.16
CA ALA A 12 21.35 -2.13 -21.65
C ALA A 12 21.46 -2.15 -21.09
N ARG A 13 21.86 -2.42 -20.87
CA ARG A 13 21.46 -2.14 -20.43
C ARG A 13 21.21 -2.25 -19.83
N ASP A 14 21.81 -2.56 -19.59
CA ASP A 14 21.23 -2.28 -19.20
C ASP A 14 21.23 -2.45 -18.71
N ARG A 15 21.63 -2.76 -18.28
CA ARG A 15 21.11 -2.62 -17.94
C ARG A 15 21.28 -2.49 -17.20
N ARG A 16 21.72 -2.65 -16.86
CA ARG A 16 21.41 -2.13 -16.31
C ARG A 16 21.31 -1.89 -15.59
N THR A 17 21.64 -2.04 -15.10
CA THR A 17 21.17 -1.46 -14.51
C THR A 17 20.98 -1.16 -14.08
N PRO A 18 20.96 -1.51 -13.71
CA PRO A 18 20.56 -1.17 -13.12
C PRO A 18 20.20 -0.91 -12.12
N THR A 19 20.47 -1.45 -11.65
CA THR A 19 19.75 -0.92 -10.62
C THR A 19 19.73 0.50 -10.59
N ARG A 20 18.79 1.03 -10.97
CA ARG A 20 18.72 2.34 -11.08
C ARG A 20 17.80 2.92 -10.12
N GLU A 21 18.08 4.05 -9.63
CA GLU A 21 17.19 4.79 -8.78
C GLU A 21 15.96 5.17 -9.52
N PRO A 22 14.79 5.05 -8.89
CA PRO A 22 13.58 5.56 -9.52
C PRO A 22 13.67 7.07 -9.70
N VAL A 23 12.96 7.59 -10.64
CA VAL A 23 12.85 9.03 -10.81
C VAL A 23 12.22 9.62 -9.55
N ALA A 24 12.81 10.70 -9.06
CA ALA A 24 12.34 11.30 -7.81
C ALA A 24 10.86 11.63 -7.90
N GLY A 25 10.12 11.25 -6.88
CA GLY A 25 8.69 11.53 -6.79
C GLY A 25 7.78 10.55 -7.50
N LEU A 26 8.34 9.61 -8.26
CA LEU A 26 7.50 8.62 -8.95
C LEU A 26 7.53 7.28 -8.22
N PRO A 27 6.39 6.59 -8.12
CA PRO A 27 6.37 5.30 -7.44
C PRO A 27 7.04 4.21 -8.26
N THR A 28 7.60 3.23 -7.57
CA THR A 28 8.14 2.02 -8.18
C THR A 28 6.99 1.10 -8.59
N PRO A 29 7.25 0.05 -9.37
CA PRO A 29 6.20 -0.93 -9.66
C PRO A 29 5.57 -1.54 -8.42
N PHE A 30 6.37 -1.83 -7.37
CA PHE A 30 5.81 -2.34 -6.13
C PHE A 30 4.88 -1.29 -5.50
N ALA A 31 5.31 -0.03 -5.47
CA ALA A 31 4.48 1.02 -4.90
C ALA A 31 3.19 1.17 -5.67
N GLU A 32 3.25 1.10 -7.00
CA GLU A 32 2.03 1.18 -7.81
C GLU A 32 1.09 0.04 -7.50
N ALA A 33 1.62 -1.17 -7.34
CA ALA A 33 0.79 -2.32 -7.01
C ALA A 33 0.12 -2.16 -5.65
N VAL A 34 0.84 -1.62 -4.67
CA VAL A 34 0.28 -1.34 -3.35
C VAL A 34 -0.87 -0.35 -3.46
N LEU A 35 -0.64 0.75 -4.17
CA LEU A 35 -1.65 1.80 -4.27
C LEU A 35 -2.88 1.31 -5.03
N ASP A 36 -2.69 0.54 -6.10
CA ASP A 36 -3.81 -0.03 -6.82
C ASP A 36 -4.65 -0.95 -5.95
N LEU A 37 -3.99 -1.77 -5.15
CA LEU A 37 -4.73 -2.68 -4.26
C LEU A 37 -5.50 -1.90 -3.21
N VAL A 38 -4.88 -0.88 -2.61
CA VAL A 38 -5.53 -0.08 -1.58
C VAL A 38 -6.77 0.62 -2.14
N GLU A 39 -6.69 1.09 -3.38
CA GLU A 39 -7.85 1.71 -4.03
C GLU A 39 -9.04 0.78 -4.11
N ARG A 40 -8.81 -0.52 -4.13
CA ARG A 40 -9.87 -1.50 -4.28
C ARG A 40 -10.55 -1.86 -2.98
N ILE A 41 -9.98 -1.50 -1.83
CA ILE A 41 -10.59 -1.82 -0.54
C ILE A 41 -11.89 -1.03 -0.42
N PRO A 42 -13.02 -1.69 -0.24
CA PRO A 42 -14.29 -0.96 -0.20
C PRO A 42 -14.48 -0.20 1.10
N PRO A 43 -15.35 0.81 1.09
CA PRO A 43 -15.69 1.51 2.34
C PRO A 43 -16.21 0.54 3.39
N GLY A 44 -15.80 0.74 4.62
CA GLY A 44 -16.21 -0.12 5.73
C GLY A 44 -15.37 -1.36 5.89
N ARG A 45 -14.40 -1.59 5.00
CA ARG A 45 -13.53 -2.75 5.06
C ARG A 45 -12.08 -2.30 5.14
N VAL A 46 -11.21 -3.18 5.59
CA VAL A 46 -9.81 -2.82 5.84
C VAL A 46 -8.87 -3.98 5.51
N MET A 47 -7.58 -3.64 5.36
CA MET A 47 -6.50 -4.61 5.31
C MET A 47 -5.42 -4.13 6.26
N ALA A 48 -4.71 -5.06 6.90
CA ALA A 48 -3.50 -4.71 7.63
C ALA A 48 -2.36 -4.52 6.63
N TYR A 49 -1.30 -3.80 7.04
CA TYR A 49 -0.13 -3.64 6.17
C TYR A 49 0.42 -5.00 5.71
N GLY A 50 0.46 -5.97 6.63
CA GLY A 50 0.92 -7.30 6.27
C GLY A 50 -0.03 -8.03 5.33
N ASP A 51 -1.33 -7.73 5.41
CA ASP A 51 -2.31 -8.32 4.50
C ASP A 51 -2.08 -7.83 3.07
N VAL A 52 -1.78 -6.53 2.91
CA VAL A 52 -1.48 -5.98 1.59
C VAL A 52 -0.24 -6.67 1.01
N ALA A 53 0.80 -6.80 1.82
CA ALA A 53 2.02 -7.47 1.37
C ALA A 53 1.74 -8.92 0.99
N ALA A 54 0.95 -9.64 1.79
CA ALA A 54 0.63 -11.03 1.52
C ALA A 54 -0.17 -11.17 0.22
N ALA A 55 -1.12 -10.27 -0.01
CA ALA A 55 -1.93 -10.30 -1.22
C ALA A 55 -1.08 -10.06 -2.46
N LEU A 56 -0.05 -9.22 -2.35
CA LEU A 56 0.86 -8.96 -3.47
C LEU A 56 1.96 -10.00 -3.60
N GLY A 57 2.17 -10.80 -2.56
CA GLY A 57 3.18 -11.84 -2.59
C GLY A 57 4.60 -11.36 -2.39
N SER A 58 4.80 -10.14 -1.90
CA SER A 58 6.15 -9.63 -1.70
C SER A 58 6.18 -8.41 -0.80
N GLY A 59 7.36 -8.04 -0.36
CA GLY A 59 7.65 -6.76 0.26
C GLY A 59 7.52 -6.72 1.77
N GLY A 60 6.56 -7.42 2.33
CA GLY A 60 6.31 -7.37 3.77
C GLY A 60 5.64 -6.08 4.23
N ALA A 61 5.16 -6.09 5.48
CA ALA A 61 4.39 -5.00 6.05
C ALA A 61 5.17 -3.69 6.08
N ARG A 62 6.47 -3.76 6.38
CA ARG A 62 7.27 -2.54 6.47
C ARG A 62 7.37 -1.82 5.12
N ALA A 63 7.56 -2.57 4.04
CA ALA A 63 7.65 -1.97 2.71
C ALA A 63 6.33 -1.32 2.32
N VAL A 64 5.20 -1.97 2.64
CA VAL A 64 3.88 -1.38 2.41
C VAL A 64 3.74 -0.09 3.20
N GLY A 65 4.16 -0.09 4.46
CA GLY A 65 4.12 1.11 5.30
C GLY A 65 4.91 2.26 4.68
N THR A 66 6.09 1.97 4.15
CA THR A 66 6.91 2.99 3.50
C THR A 66 6.20 3.58 2.27
N VAL A 67 5.58 2.73 1.46
CA VAL A 67 4.83 3.20 0.30
C VAL A 67 3.68 4.10 0.73
N MET A 68 2.93 3.67 1.75
CA MET A 68 1.78 4.45 2.20
C MET A 68 2.21 5.80 2.76
N ALA A 69 3.35 5.84 3.47
CA ALA A 69 3.85 7.10 4.01
C ALA A 69 4.24 8.07 2.90
N ARG A 70 4.80 7.57 1.82
CA ARG A 70 5.27 8.45 0.73
C ARG A 70 4.19 8.80 -0.27
N PHE A 71 3.32 7.87 -0.61
CA PHE A 71 2.42 8.03 -1.74
C PHE A 71 0.96 7.84 -1.39
N GLY A 72 0.64 7.58 -0.13
CA GLY A 72 -0.71 7.13 0.24
C GLY A 72 -1.78 8.20 0.31
N SER A 73 -1.41 9.49 0.25
CA SER A 73 -2.40 10.54 0.49
C SER A 73 -3.52 10.58 -0.55
N GLY A 74 -3.27 10.05 -1.74
CA GLY A 74 -4.27 10.05 -2.81
C GLY A 74 -5.20 8.84 -2.85
N VAL A 75 -5.01 7.89 -1.95
CA VAL A 75 -5.82 6.68 -1.91
C VAL A 75 -6.49 6.59 -0.54
N PRO A 76 -7.44 5.65 -0.33
CA PRO A 76 -8.10 5.52 0.98
C PRO A 76 -7.16 4.92 2.02
N TRP A 77 -6.15 5.68 2.40
CA TRP A 77 -5.08 5.24 3.29
C TRP A 77 -5.60 4.76 4.65
N HIS A 78 -6.72 5.31 5.11
CA HIS A 78 -7.28 4.94 6.40
C HIS A 78 -7.75 3.49 6.44
N ARG A 79 -7.93 2.86 5.28
CA ARG A 79 -8.37 1.46 5.20
C ARG A 79 -7.20 0.48 5.31
N VAL A 80 -5.97 0.98 5.49
CA VAL A 80 -4.79 0.15 5.74
C VAL A 80 -4.34 0.42 7.15
N LEU A 81 -4.22 -0.64 7.96
CA LEU A 81 -4.06 -0.50 9.41
C LEU A 81 -2.90 -1.36 9.91
N ARG A 82 -2.50 -1.10 11.15
CA ARG A 82 -1.59 -2.01 11.83
C ARG A 82 -2.30 -3.32 12.14
N ALA A 83 -1.52 -4.35 12.45
CA ALA A 83 -2.06 -5.68 12.66
C ALA A 83 -3.12 -5.74 13.76
N ASP A 84 -3.05 -4.87 14.74
CA ASP A 84 -4.02 -4.84 15.85
C ASP A 84 -5.25 -3.97 15.57
N GLY A 85 -5.37 -3.43 14.37
CA GLY A 85 -6.49 -2.57 14.01
C GLY A 85 -6.28 -1.10 14.29
N SER A 86 -5.09 -0.73 14.81
CA SER A 86 -4.79 0.67 15.08
C SER A 86 -4.54 1.44 13.78
N PRO A 87 -5.03 2.66 13.68
CA PRO A 87 -4.74 3.50 12.52
C PRO A 87 -3.27 3.88 12.45
N PRO A 88 -2.80 4.40 11.29
CA PRO A 88 -1.41 4.84 11.18
C PRO A 88 -1.07 5.89 12.24
N ALA A 89 0.15 5.81 12.76
CA ALA A 89 0.59 6.72 13.82
C ALA A 89 0.53 8.17 13.32
N GLY A 90 0.03 9.04 14.16
CA GLY A 90 -0.08 10.46 13.85
C GLY A 90 -1.32 10.85 13.08
N HIS A 91 -2.11 9.87 12.63
CA HIS A 91 -3.31 10.13 11.85
C HIS A 91 -4.55 9.45 12.43
N GLU A 92 -4.47 9.10 13.71
CA GLU A 92 -5.52 8.29 14.35
C GLU A 92 -6.89 8.95 14.30
N ALA A 93 -6.96 10.23 14.66
CA ALA A 93 -8.24 10.91 14.75
C ALA A 93 -8.91 11.01 13.37
N GLU A 94 -8.14 11.36 12.36
CA GLU A 94 -8.69 11.48 11.02
C GLU A 94 -9.17 10.13 10.49
N ALA A 95 -8.36 9.08 10.70
CA ALA A 95 -8.73 7.75 10.24
C ALA A 95 -10.01 7.28 10.90
N LEU A 96 -10.15 7.48 12.21
CA LEU A 96 -11.34 7.04 12.93
C LEU A 96 -12.57 7.83 12.50
N ARG A 97 -12.43 9.14 12.20
CA ARG A 97 -13.54 9.90 11.67
C ARG A 97 -14.04 9.30 10.35
N ARG A 98 -13.10 8.93 9.49
CA ARG A 98 -13.46 8.33 8.19
C ARG A 98 -14.13 6.99 8.38
N HIS A 99 -13.61 6.17 9.29
CA HIS A 99 -14.22 4.87 9.57
C HIS A 99 -15.63 4.99 10.13
N ARG A 100 -15.86 5.98 11.00
CA ARG A 100 -17.22 6.18 11.51
C ARG A 100 -18.17 6.56 10.39
N ARG A 101 -17.73 7.41 9.47
CA ARG A 101 -18.57 7.78 8.33
C ARG A 101 -18.88 6.59 7.43
N GLU A 102 -17.94 5.65 7.33
CA GLU A 102 -18.11 4.48 6.45
C GLU A 102 -18.82 3.33 7.14
N GLY A 103 -19.06 3.43 8.44
CA GLY A 103 -19.67 2.33 9.18
C GLY A 103 -18.75 1.17 9.43
N THR A 104 -17.43 1.40 9.43
CA THR A 104 -16.47 0.34 9.68
C THR A 104 -16.63 -0.19 11.11
N PRO A 105 -16.67 -1.52 11.32
CA PRO A 105 -16.74 -2.05 12.68
C PRO A 105 -15.54 -1.63 13.51
N LEU A 106 -15.80 -1.08 14.69
CA LEU A 106 -14.75 -0.65 15.60
C LEU A 106 -14.79 -1.51 16.86
N THR A 107 -13.67 -1.52 17.59
CA THR A 107 -13.63 -2.18 18.88
C THR A 107 -14.56 -1.45 19.87
N ALA A 108 -14.87 -2.09 20.98
CA ALA A 108 -15.78 -1.50 21.96
C ALA A 108 -15.33 -0.13 22.44
N SER A 109 -14.01 0.08 22.54
CA SER A 109 -13.49 1.38 22.98
C SER A 109 -13.61 2.44 21.88
N GLY A 110 -13.81 2.03 20.64
CA GLY A 110 -13.88 2.97 19.50
C GLY A 110 -12.54 3.53 19.08
N THR A 111 -11.43 3.00 19.61
CA THR A 111 -10.10 3.52 19.31
C THR A 111 -9.36 2.71 18.26
N ARG A 112 -9.89 1.57 17.87
CA ARG A 112 -9.30 0.72 16.84
C ARG A 112 -10.40 0.12 16.00
N VAL A 113 -10.03 -0.28 14.78
CA VAL A 113 -10.96 -1.04 13.94
C VAL A 113 -10.97 -2.49 14.42
N ASP A 114 -12.17 -3.09 14.43
CA ASP A 114 -12.29 -4.51 14.71
C ASP A 114 -11.88 -5.27 13.47
N ILE A 115 -10.59 -5.53 13.34
CA ILE A 115 -10.02 -6.07 12.11
C ILE A 115 -10.51 -7.48 11.83
N ALA A 116 -10.86 -8.23 12.88
CA ALA A 116 -11.38 -9.58 12.68
C ALA A 116 -12.69 -9.56 11.89
N VAL A 117 -13.49 -8.51 12.07
CA VAL A 117 -14.78 -8.38 11.40
C VAL A 117 -14.64 -7.64 10.08
N ALA A 118 -13.82 -6.59 10.05
CA ALA A 118 -13.75 -5.68 8.90
C ALA A 118 -12.75 -6.10 7.83
N ARG A 119 -11.91 -7.10 8.09
CA ARG A 119 -10.84 -7.50 7.16
C ARG A 119 -11.40 -7.89 5.80
N TRP A 120 -10.71 -7.44 4.77
CA TRP A 120 -11.08 -7.70 3.38
C TRP A 120 -9.89 -8.29 2.62
N TRP A 121 -10.17 -9.16 1.67
CA TRP A 121 -9.16 -9.74 0.78
C TRP A 121 -9.61 -9.58 -0.66
N PRO A 122 -8.68 -9.28 -1.59
CA PRO A 122 -9.08 -9.05 -2.99
C PRO A 122 -9.81 -10.23 -3.61
N GLU A 123 -9.44 -11.44 -3.25
CA GLU A 123 -10.08 -12.61 -3.86
C GLU A 123 -11.48 -12.86 -3.35
N SER A 124 -11.87 -12.19 -2.28
CA SER A 124 -13.16 -12.40 -1.67
C SER A 124 -14.25 -11.56 -2.30
N SER A 125 -13.90 -10.66 -3.16
CA SER A 125 -14.88 -9.72 -3.71
C SER A 125 -15.54 -10.19 -4.99
#